data_ffc0cc45849ffe0d62f9ade06049c999
#
_entry.id   ffc0cc45849ffe0d62f9ade06049c999
#
_cell.length_a   1.000
_cell.length_b   1.000
_cell.length_c   1.000
_cell.angle_alpha   90.00
_cell.angle_beta   90.00
_cell.angle_gamma   90.00
#
_symmetry.space_group_name_H-M   'P 1'
#
loop_
_entity.id
_entity.type
_entity.pdbx_description
1 polymer ?
#
loop_
_entity_poly.entity_id
_entity_poly.type
_entity_poly.pdbx_seq_one_letter_code
_entity_poly.pdbx_strand_id
1 'polypeptide(L)'
;MSAFETELVALRAAATITSTQVVNGRTWYLGTLAGHEVVLLLSGYSMVNAAMTTQALLDRLPIRTIVFSGIAGGVNPGLDVGDVTVPAQWGNYQEQVFARETPTGFAPARTTTTFGGFGMMFPQGTSVTVRGAPDSLERRFWFPVDTLALRIAREVAARVPLARCTTDTNCLPHQPRVVVGDNGVSGPTFVDNAAYR
;
A
#
# COMPACT_ATOMS: atom_id res chain seq x y z
N MET A 1 -0.93 -3.96 9.92
CA MET A 1 -1.07 -5.08 8.96
C MET A 1 0.15 -5.11 8.06
N SER A 2 0.65 -6.28 7.73
CA SER A 2 1.81 -6.49 6.85
C SER A 2 1.53 -7.65 5.90
N ALA A 3 2.28 -7.79 4.81
CA ALA A 3 2.03 -8.86 3.86
C ALA A 3 2.59 -10.21 4.32
N PHE A 4 3.75 -10.21 4.94
CA PHE A 4 4.44 -11.43 5.37
C PHE A 4 5.24 -11.22 6.67
N GLU A 5 5.72 -12.32 7.25
CA GLU A 5 6.22 -12.37 8.62
C GLU A 5 7.38 -11.39 8.89
N THR A 6 8.35 -11.29 7.98
CA THR A 6 9.52 -10.42 8.19
C THR A 6 9.15 -8.95 8.38
N GLU A 7 8.06 -8.50 7.74
CA GLU A 7 7.54 -7.13 7.89
C GLU A 7 6.85 -6.90 9.24
N LEU A 8 6.32 -7.97 9.86
CA LEU A 8 5.53 -7.88 11.10
C LEU A 8 6.36 -8.10 12.35
N VAL A 9 7.49 -8.79 12.26
CA VAL A 9 8.33 -9.21 13.40
C VAL A 9 8.64 -8.07 14.36
N ALA A 10 9.11 -6.93 13.84
CA ALA A 10 9.50 -5.79 14.67
C ALA A 10 8.27 -5.17 15.41
N LEU A 11 7.14 -5.06 14.72
CA LEU A 11 5.90 -4.55 15.31
C LEU A 11 5.38 -5.51 16.39
N ARG A 12 5.43 -6.81 16.13
CA ARG A 12 5.01 -7.83 17.09
C ARG A 12 5.92 -7.87 18.32
N ALA A 13 7.23 -7.70 18.13
CA ALA A 13 8.19 -7.62 19.24
C ALA A 13 8.00 -6.37 20.11
N ALA A 14 7.56 -5.26 19.52
CA ALA A 14 7.28 -4.01 20.23
C ALA A 14 5.90 -3.97 20.93
N ALA A 15 5.00 -4.90 20.57
CA ALA A 15 3.64 -4.94 21.11
C ALA A 15 3.54 -5.86 22.34
N THR A 16 2.62 -5.54 23.25
CA THR A 16 2.19 -6.45 24.32
C THR A 16 0.99 -7.23 23.82
N ILE A 17 1.18 -8.50 23.47
CA ILE A 17 0.10 -9.37 23.00
C ILE A 17 -0.65 -9.96 24.17
N THR A 18 -1.96 -9.75 24.20
CA THR A 18 -2.87 -10.24 25.26
C THR A 18 -3.65 -11.49 24.84
N SER A 19 -3.93 -11.63 23.55
CA SER A 19 -4.60 -12.81 23.02
C SER A 19 -4.30 -13.03 21.54
N THR A 20 -4.59 -14.24 21.07
CA THR A 20 -4.48 -14.60 19.65
C THR A 20 -5.78 -15.25 19.18
N GLN A 21 -6.13 -15.00 17.94
CA GLN A 21 -7.27 -15.64 17.26
C GLN A 21 -6.83 -16.16 15.91
N VAL A 22 -7.44 -17.26 15.47
CA VAL A 22 -7.24 -17.77 14.12
C VAL A 22 -8.51 -17.51 13.30
N VAL A 23 -8.37 -16.71 12.26
CA VAL A 23 -9.47 -16.35 11.36
C VAL A 23 -9.07 -16.66 9.92
N ASN A 24 -9.84 -17.49 9.26
CA ASN A 24 -9.56 -17.94 7.89
C ASN A 24 -8.13 -18.46 7.70
N GLY A 25 -7.63 -19.24 8.69
CA GLY A 25 -6.28 -19.80 8.67
C GLY A 25 -5.15 -18.81 8.96
N ARG A 26 -5.47 -17.56 9.35
CA ARG A 26 -4.49 -16.52 9.69
C ARG A 26 -4.54 -16.20 11.16
N THR A 27 -3.37 -16.10 11.80
CA THR A 27 -3.27 -15.69 13.21
C THR A 27 -3.37 -14.17 13.32
N TRP A 28 -4.28 -13.70 14.18
CA TRP A 28 -4.44 -12.32 14.59
C TRP A 28 -3.92 -12.17 16.00
N TYR A 29 -3.05 -11.21 16.22
CA TYR A 29 -2.45 -10.90 17.52
C TYR A 29 -3.14 -9.64 18.07
N LEU A 30 -3.91 -9.78 19.15
CA LEU A 30 -4.58 -8.68 19.81
C LEU A 30 -3.75 -8.23 21.00
N GLY A 31 -3.66 -6.94 21.22
CA GLY A 31 -2.87 -6.39 22.30
C GLY A 31 -2.73 -4.88 22.23
N THR A 32 -1.63 -4.37 22.76
CA THR A 32 -1.33 -2.93 22.75
C THR A 32 0.04 -2.65 22.14
N LEU A 33 0.13 -1.53 21.42
CA LEU A 33 1.37 -0.99 20.89
C LEU A 33 1.43 0.51 21.17
N ALA A 34 2.45 0.95 21.87
CA ALA A 34 2.61 2.36 22.28
C ALA A 34 1.37 2.93 23.01
N GLY A 35 0.71 2.12 23.84
CA GLY A 35 -0.48 2.51 24.61
C GLY A 35 -1.81 2.48 23.84
N HIS A 36 -1.81 2.07 22.57
CA HIS A 36 -3.01 1.92 21.76
C HIS A 36 -3.40 0.45 21.59
N GLU A 37 -4.69 0.16 21.63
CA GLU A 37 -5.20 -1.16 21.27
C GLU A 37 -4.97 -1.44 19.78
N VAL A 38 -4.39 -2.60 19.49
CA VAL A 38 -4.05 -2.99 18.12
C VAL A 38 -4.39 -4.44 17.85
N VAL A 39 -4.62 -4.72 16.58
CA VAL A 39 -4.62 -6.06 16.03
C VAL A 39 -3.50 -6.14 14.99
N LEU A 40 -2.51 -6.99 15.24
CA LEU A 40 -1.42 -7.25 14.32
C LEU A 40 -1.72 -8.53 13.53
N LEU A 41 -1.65 -8.45 12.21
CA LEU A 41 -1.97 -9.58 11.35
C LEU A 41 -1.26 -9.47 9.99
N LEU A 42 -1.16 -10.61 9.31
CA LEU A 42 -0.66 -10.69 7.94
C LEU A 42 -1.83 -10.70 6.95
N SER A 43 -1.76 -9.83 5.96
CA SER A 43 -2.70 -9.86 4.82
C SER A 43 -2.41 -11.03 3.87
N GLY A 44 -1.17 -11.47 3.79
CA GLY A 44 -0.64 -12.31 2.71
C GLY A 44 -0.33 -11.49 1.46
N TYR A 45 0.32 -12.13 0.52
CA TYR A 45 0.63 -11.54 -0.77
C TYR A 45 -0.62 -11.39 -1.64
N SER A 46 -0.61 -10.44 -2.52
CA SER A 46 -1.62 -10.08 -3.53
C SER A 46 -2.78 -9.23 -3.00
N MET A 47 -3.36 -8.47 -3.92
CA MET A 47 -4.52 -7.60 -3.66
C MET A 47 -5.75 -8.40 -3.20
N VAL A 48 -5.94 -9.62 -3.72
CA VAL A 48 -7.05 -10.51 -3.32
C VAL A 48 -6.92 -10.89 -1.85
N ASN A 49 -5.74 -11.34 -1.43
CA ASN A 49 -5.50 -11.68 -0.02
C ASN A 49 -5.65 -10.45 0.89
N ALA A 50 -5.15 -9.30 0.47
CA ALA A 50 -5.28 -8.06 1.23
C ALA A 50 -6.75 -7.65 1.39
N ALA A 51 -7.53 -7.70 0.32
CA ALA A 51 -8.96 -7.38 0.33
C ALA A 51 -9.75 -8.34 1.23
N MET A 52 -9.58 -9.66 1.05
CA MET A 52 -10.25 -10.67 1.86
C MET A 52 -9.94 -10.54 3.35
N THR A 53 -8.67 -10.33 3.68
CA THR A 53 -8.23 -10.21 5.08
C THR A 53 -8.74 -8.92 5.71
N THR A 54 -8.70 -7.82 4.97
CA THR A 54 -9.23 -6.53 5.42
C THR A 54 -10.73 -6.61 5.66
N GLN A 55 -11.50 -7.20 4.73
CA GLN A 55 -12.93 -7.37 4.91
C GLN A 55 -13.24 -8.25 6.13
N ALA A 56 -12.56 -9.39 6.28
CA ALA A 56 -12.73 -10.24 7.43
C ALA A 56 -12.42 -9.54 8.76
N LEU A 57 -11.44 -8.62 8.77
CA LEU A 57 -11.11 -7.82 9.94
C LEU A 57 -12.23 -6.82 10.28
N LEU A 58 -12.72 -6.09 9.28
CA LEU A 58 -13.76 -5.07 9.44
C LEU A 58 -15.11 -5.66 9.85
N ASP A 59 -15.42 -6.89 9.40
CA ASP A 59 -16.66 -7.59 9.76
C ASP A 59 -16.69 -8.06 11.23
N ARG A 60 -15.51 -8.20 11.87
CA ARG A 60 -15.39 -8.80 13.18
C ARG A 60 -15.00 -7.84 14.30
N LEU A 61 -14.31 -6.77 13.96
CA LEU A 61 -13.74 -5.85 14.94
C LEU A 61 -14.02 -4.40 14.55
N PRO A 62 -14.27 -3.52 15.54
CA PRO A 62 -14.53 -2.10 15.30
C PRO A 62 -13.25 -1.33 14.99
N ILE A 63 -12.66 -1.60 13.86
CA ILE A 63 -11.40 -1.00 13.40
C ILE A 63 -11.63 0.46 12.98
N ARG A 64 -10.86 1.37 13.56
CA ARG A 64 -10.90 2.81 13.20
C ARG A 64 -9.90 3.16 12.11
N THR A 65 -8.72 2.57 12.18
CA THR A 65 -7.60 2.91 11.28
C THR A 65 -6.84 1.65 10.91
N ILE A 66 -6.47 1.53 9.67
CA ILE A 66 -5.57 0.48 9.18
C ILE A 66 -4.26 1.14 8.81
N VAL A 67 -3.17 0.68 9.43
CA VAL A 67 -1.80 1.03 9.03
C VAL A 67 -1.20 -0.19 8.36
N PHE A 68 -0.80 -0.05 7.11
CA PHE A 68 -0.08 -1.08 6.38
C PHE A 68 1.41 -0.74 6.40
N SER A 69 2.22 -1.68 6.87
CA SER A 69 3.68 -1.56 6.91
C SER A 69 4.29 -2.73 6.15
N GLY A 70 5.13 -2.43 5.18
CA GLY A 70 5.77 -3.44 4.35
C GLY A 70 6.77 -2.86 3.38
N ILE A 71 7.44 -3.73 2.63
CA ILE A 71 8.35 -3.34 1.57
C ILE A 71 7.61 -3.04 0.27
N ALA A 72 8.19 -2.17 -0.54
CA ALA A 72 7.66 -1.83 -1.85
C ALA A 72 8.79 -1.61 -2.86
N GLY A 73 8.50 -1.77 -4.14
CA GLY A 73 9.39 -1.37 -5.21
C GLY A 73 9.44 0.17 -5.36
N GLY A 74 10.62 0.72 -5.52
CA GLY A 74 10.81 2.15 -5.79
C GLY A 74 10.51 2.45 -7.26
N VAL A 75 9.28 2.86 -7.57
CA VAL A 75 8.90 3.28 -8.93
C VAL A 75 9.46 4.66 -9.26
N ASN A 76 9.45 5.58 -8.30
CA ASN A 76 10.07 6.90 -8.46
C ASN A 76 11.61 6.77 -8.50
N PRO A 77 12.28 7.21 -9.58
CA PRO A 77 13.75 7.11 -9.69
C PRO A 77 14.52 7.95 -8.67
N GLY A 78 13.86 8.85 -7.97
CA GLY A 78 14.45 9.62 -6.86
C GLY A 78 14.45 8.90 -5.51
N LEU A 79 13.97 7.66 -5.45
CA LEU A 79 13.98 6.82 -4.24
C LEU A 79 15.10 5.80 -4.32
N ASP A 80 15.74 5.59 -3.19
CA ASP A 80 16.80 4.62 -3.01
C ASP A 80 16.38 3.50 -2.06
N VAL A 81 17.09 2.37 -2.12
CA VAL A 81 16.86 1.26 -1.20
C VAL A 81 17.10 1.71 0.24
N GLY A 82 16.12 1.46 1.10
CA GLY A 82 16.13 1.90 2.51
C GLY A 82 15.32 3.15 2.78
N ASP A 83 14.94 3.92 1.76
CA ASP A 83 13.99 5.02 1.92
C ASP A 83 12.62 4.46 2.35
N VAL A 84 11.95 5.19 3.23
CA VAL A 84 10.60 4.89 3.70
C VAL A 84 9.63 5.87 3.07
N THR A 85 8.62 5.38 2.37
CA THR A 85 7.58 6.22 1.76
C THR A 85 6.27 6.10 2.52
N VAL A 86 5.59 7.23 2.72
CA VAL A 86 4.22 7.30 3.23
C VAL A 86 3.36 8.02 2.19
N PRO A 87 2.78 7.30 1.23
CA PRO A 87 2.01 7.91 0.16
C PRO A 87 0.75 8.62 0.66
N ALA A 88 0.38 9.72 -0.01
CA ALA A 88 -0.84 10.46 0.27
C ALA A 88 -2.10 9.81 -0.33
N GLN A 89 -1.91 8.96 -1.34
CA GLN A 89 -2.98 8.23 -2.00
C GLN A 89 -2.43 7.00 -2.71
N TRP A 90 -3.32 6.03 -2.97
CA TRP A 90 -2.99 4.78 -3.65
C TRP A 90 -3.86 4.59 -4.88
N GLY A 91 -3.28 4.02 -5.94
CA GLY A 91 -3.99 3.65 -7.15
C GLY A 91 -3.74 2.20 -7.54
N ASN A 92 -4.71 1.59 -8.22
CA ASN A 92 -4.52 0.29 -8.88
C ASN A 92 -4.06 0.53 -10.31
N TYR A 93 -2.74 0.49 -10.55
CA TYR A 93 -2.18 0.78 -11.88
C TYR A 93 -2.46 -0.33 -12.90
N GLN A 94 -2.87 -1.50 -12.48
CA GLN A 94 -3.20 -2.63 -13.35
C GLN A 94 -4.70 -2.89 -13.50
N GLU A 95 -5.56 -2.03 -13.00
CA GLU A 95 -6.91 -1.91 -13.53
C GLU A 95 -6.81 -1.25 -14.90
N GLN A 96 -6.87 -2.04 -15.98
CA GLN A 96 -6.45 -1.58 -17.31
C GLN A 96 -7.42 -2.02 -18.39
N VAL A 97 -7.41 -1.27 -19.48
CA VAL A 97 -7.92 -1.73 -20.78
C VAL A 97 -6.73 -2.10 -21.66
N PHE A 98 -6.76 -3.29 -22.21
CA PHE A 98 -5.89 -3.64 -23.32
C PHE A 98 -6.49 -3.11 -24.61
N ALA A 99 -5.85 -2.06 -25.12
CA ALA A 99 -6.34 -1.35 -26.30
C ALA A 99 -6.13 -2.15 -27.58
N ARG A 100 -7.02 -1.96 -28.53
CA ARG A 100 -6.87 -2.56 -29.86
C ARG A 100 -5.74 -1.89 -30.64
N GLU A 101 -5.13 -2.66 -31.49
CA GLU A 101 -4.15 -2.17 -32.45
C GLU A 101 -4.85 -1.34 -33.54
N THR A 102 -4.16 -0.29 -33.99
CA THR A 102 -4.56 0.60 -35.08
C THR A 102 -3.36 0.86 -35.98
N PRO A 103 -3.53 1.41 -37.19
CA PRO A 103 -2.40 1.73 -38.05
C PRO A 103 -1.36 2.68 -37.44
N THR A 104 -1.74 3.44 -36.41
CA THR A 104 -0.88 4.44 -35.75
C THR A 104 -0.49 4.07 -34.33
N GLY A 105 -0.74 2.83 -33.88
CA GLY A 105 -0.44 2.34 -32.53
C GLY A 105 -1.66 1.74 -31.85
N PHE A 106 -1.84 1.97 -30.56
CA PHE A 106 -2.93 1.39 -29.77
C PHE A 106 -3.96 2.46 -29.39
N ALA A 107 -5.24 2.13 -29.50
CA ALA A 107 -6.35 2.99 -29.13
C ALA A 107 -7.36 2.27 -28.26
N PRO A 108 -7.62 2.70 -27.00
CA PRO A 108 -8.67 2.14 -26.18
C PRO A 108 -10.04 2.55 -26.73
N ALA A 109 -11.04 1.67 -26.59
CA ALA A 109 -12.41 1.95 -27.02
C ALA A 109 -13.04 3.12 -26.26
N ARG A 110 -12.58 3.35 -25.02
CA ARG A 110 -12.99 4.46 -24.16
C ARG A 110 -11.75 4.98 -23.45
N THR A 111 -11.55 6.28 -23.42
CA THR A 111 -10.58 6.92 -22.54
C THR A 111 -11.19 7.03 -21.15
N THR A 112 -10.57 6.39 -20.17
CA THR A 112 -11.14 6.26 -18.83
C THR A 112 -10.28 6.89 -17.75
N THR A 113 -9.08 7.33 -18.10
CA THR A 113 -8.17 8.10 -17.25
C THR A 113 -7.48 9.20 -18.05
N THR A 114 -6.88 10.16 -17.36
CA THR A 114 -6.00 11.17 -17.92
C THR A 114 -4.58 10.66 -18.17
N PHE A 115 -4.30 9.42 -17.81
CA PHE A 115 -2.99 8.79 -18.01
C PHE A 115 -2.90 8.24 -19.42
N GLY A 116 -1.72 8.40 -20.03
CA GLY A 116 -1.37 7.72 -21.27
C GLY A 116 -1.27 6.21 -21.10
N GLY A 117 -1.21 5.50 -22.20
CA GLY A 117 -0.94 4.06 -22.23
C GLY A 117 0.54 3.75 -22.39
N PHE A 118 0.92 2.54 -22.01
CA PHE A 118 2.19 1.93 -22.34
C PHE A 118 1.94 0.74 -23.28
N GLY A 119 2.27 0.89 -24.54
CA GLY A 119 1.85 -0.05 -25.57
C GLY A 119 0.31 -0.18 -25.58
N MET A 120 -0.19 -1.41 -25.48
CA MET A 120 -1.63 -1.66 -25.42
C MET A 120 -2.28 -1.46 -24.05
N MET A 121 -1.49 -1.20 -23.01
CA MET A 121 -1.96 -1.10 -21.61
C MET A 121 -2.38 0.32 -21.27
N PHE A 122 -3.66 0.54 -21.00
CA PHE A 122 -4.21 1.84 -20.62
C PHE A 122 -4.84 1.75 -19.24
N PRO A 123 -4.28 2.42 -18.21
CA PRO A 123 -4.85 2.42 -16.88
C PRO A 123 -6.24 3.02 -16.84
N GLN A 124 -7.09 2.51 -15.97
CA GLN A 124 -8.42 3.05 -15.73
C GLN A 124 -8.78 3.06 -14.25
N GLY A 125 -9.74 3.91 -13.87
CA GLY A 125 -10.30 3.88 -12.53
C GLY A 125 -11.20 2.68 -12.33
N THR A 126 -11.29 2.18 -11.10
CA THR A 126 -12.28 1.18 -10.70
C THR A 126 -13.57 1.84 -10.24
N SER A 127 -14.69 1.15 -10.43
CA SER A 127 -15.98 1.61 -9.92
C SER A 127 -16.17 1.16 -8.48
N VAL A 128 -16.44 2.10 -7.60
CA VAL A 128 -16.67 1.85 -6.17
C VAL A 128 -18.03 2.37 -5.76
N THR A 129 -18.67 1.69 -4.81
CA THR A 129 -19.89 2.18 -4.19
C THR A 129 -19.60 3.38 -3.29
N VAL A 130 -20.49 4.34 -3.30
CA VAL A 130 -20.37 5.54 -2.47
C VAL A 130 -21.05 5.30 -1.12
N ARG A 131 -20.34 5.58 -0.03
CA ARG A 131 -20.91 5.47 1.31
C ARG A 131 -22.12 6.38 1.45
N GLY A 132 -23.24 5.82 1.90
CA GLY A 132 -24.51 6.55 2.04
C GLY A 132 -25.33 6.68 0.75
N ALA A 133 -24.84 6.15 -0.37
CA ALA A 133 -25.53 6.06 -1.65
C ALA A 133 -25.26 4.69 -2.30
N PRO A 134 -25.84 3.59 -1.75
CA PRO A 134 -25.44 2.22 -2.09
C PRO A 134 -25.66 1.84 -3.57
N ASP A 135 -26.61 2.48 -4.25
CA ASP A 135 -26.89 2.25 -5.67
C ASP A 135 -26.08 3.16 -6.61
N SER A 136 -25.22 4.02 -6.03
CA SER A 136 -24.39 4.94 -6.79
C SER A 136 -22.97 4.41 -6.90
N LEU A 137 -22.43 4.46 -8.12
CA LEU A 137 -21.06 4.11 -8.42
C LEU A 137 -20.26 5.37 -8.76
N GLU A 138 -19.09 5.49 -8.15
CA GLU A 138 -18.10 6.48 -8.51
C GLU A 138 -16.92 5.79 -9.17
N ARG A 139 -16.41 6.35 -10.26
CA ARG A 139 -15.19 5.87 -10.89
C ARG A 139 -13.98 6.58 -10.27
N ARG A 140 -13.09 5.80 -9.67
CA ARG A 140 -11.96 6.33 -8.91
C ARG A 140 -10.68 5.60 -9.27
N PHE A 141 -9.63 6.36 -9.56
CA PHE A 141 -8.27 5.81 -9.71
C PHE A 141 -7.48 5.96 -8.43
N TRP A 142 -7.54 7.15 -7.81
CA TRP A 142 -6.82 7.45 -6.58
C TRP A 142 -7.71 7.32 -5.36
N PHE A 143 -7.20 6.63 -4.35
CA PHE A 143 -7.80 6.45 -3.03
C PHE A 143 -6.95 7.21 -2.01
N PRO A 144 -7.39 8.39 -1.55
CA PRO A 144 -6.67 9.16 -0.55
C PRO A 144 -6.56 8.40 0.78
N VAL A 145 -5.42 8.53 1.45
CA VAL A 145 -5.25 8.04 2.81
C VAL A 145 -5.90 8.97 3.83
N ASP A 146 -5.98 8.54 5.09
CA ASP A 146 -6.45 9.38 6.19
C ASP A 146 -5.57 10.64 6.34
N THR A 147 -6.19 11.82 6.29
CA THR A 147 -5.48 13.10 6.30
C THR A 147 -4.82 13.40 7.65
N LEU A 148 -5.41 12.93 8.75
CA LEU A 148 -4.82 13.07 10.09
C LEU A 148 -3.59 12.19 10.21
N ALA A 149 -3.67 10.92 9.78
CA ALA A 149 -2.53 10.00 9.78
C ALA A 149 -1.39 10.52 8.90
N LEU A 150 -1.71 11.10 7.74
CA LEU A 150 -0.70 11.69 6.85
C LEU A 150 -0.02 12.92 7.48
N ARG A 151 -0.75 13.76 8.20
CA ARG A 151 -0.18 14.89 8.94
C ARG A 151 0.76 14.40 10.04
N ILE A 152 0.33 13.44 10.83
CA ILE A 152 1.17 12.82 11.88
C ILE A 152 2.44 12.23 11.26
N ALA A 153 2.31 11.54 10.13
CA ALA A 153 3.47 10.97 9.43
C ALA A 153 4.50 12.05 9.04
N ARG A 154 4.05 13.23 8.57
CA ARG A 154 4.96 14.36 8.27
C ARG A 154 5.69 14.88 9.51
N GLU A 155 4.99 15.02 10.61
CA GLU A 155 5.55 15.47 11.89
C GLU A 155 6.58 14.45 12.44
N VAL A 156 6.29 13.16 12.31
CA VAL A 156 7.15 12.07 12.75
C VAL A 156 8.38 11.94 11.85
N ALA A 157 8.19 12.01 10.52
CA ALA A 157 9.26 11.90 9.53
C ALA A 157 10.43 12.85 9.79
N ALA A 158 10.14 14.06 10.26
CA ALA A 158 11.14 15.05 10.58
C ALA A 158 12.01 14.71 11.83
N ARG A 159 11.60 13.72 12.62
CA ARG A 159 12.19 13.38 13.92
C ARG A 159 12.73 11.97 14.03
N VAL A 160 12.31 11.06 13.14
CA VAL A 160 12.71 9.65 13.17
C VAL A 160 14.01 9.47 12.39
N PRO A 161 15.12 9.15 13.05
CA PRO A 161 16.33 8.78 12.35
C PRO A 161 16.18 7.38 11.77
N LEU A 162 16.54 7.21 10.52
CA LEU A 162 16.66 5.89 9.90
C LEU A 162 18.13 5.45 9.98
N ALA A 163 18.34 4.21 10.41
CA ALA A 163 19.67 3.64 10.46
C ALA A 163 20.18 3.37 9.03
N ARG A 164 21.38 3.83 8.73
CA ARG A 164 22.06 3.53 7.48
C ARG A 164 22.63 2.11 7.46
N CYS A 165 22.97 1.58 8.62
CA CYS A 165 23.64 0.29 8.77
C CYS A 165 22.85 -0.61 9.71
N THR A 166 22.80 -1.89 9.40
CA THR A 166 22.30 -2.94 10.31
C THR A 166 23.43 -3.52 11.17
N THR A 167 24.65 -3.47 10.65
CA THR A 167 25.90 -3.85 11.34
C THR A 167 27.00 -2.92 10.83
N ASP A 168 28.18 -2.92 11.47
CA ASP A 168 29.31 -2.07 11.06
C ASP A 168 29.77 -2.29 9.61
N THR A 169 29.47 -3.45 9.04
CA THR A 169 29.86 -3.85 7.67
C THR A 169 28.71 -3.91 6.68
N ASN A 170 27.45 -3.88 7.15
CA ASN A 170 26.27 -3.97 6.29
C ASN A 170 25.53 -2.65 6.29
N CYS A 171 25.97 -1.75 5.43
CA CYS A 171 25.45 -0.38 5.32
C CYS A 171 24.91 -0.09 3.93
N LEU A 172 23.88 0.72 3.88
CA LEU A 172 23.40 1.31 2.63
C LEU A 172 24.42 2.32 2.08
N PRO A 173 24.49 2.50 0.76
CA PRO A 173 25.41 3.45 0.14
C PRO A 173 25.11 4.91 0.50
N HIS A 174 23.85 5.21 0.86
CA HIS A 174 23.39 6.54 1.24
C HIS A 174 22.65 6.50 2.57
N GLN A 175 22.36 7.68 3.15
CA GLN A 175 21.54 7.82 4.34
C GLN A 175 20.07 7.71 3.95
N PRO A 176 19.29 6.73 4.46
CA PRO A 176 17.87 6.61 4.18
C PRO A 176 17.09 7.81 4.72
N ARG A 177 15.99 8.12 4.06
CA ARG A 177 15.08 9.21 4.43
C ARG A 177 13.63 8.76 4.45
N VAL A 178 12.78 9.51 5.16
CA VAL A 178 11.32 9.34 5.10
C VAL A 178 10.74 10.35 4.13
N VAL A 179 10.01 9.86 3.12
CA VAL A 179 9.32 10.68 2.12
C VAL A 179 7.83 10.57 2.36
N VAL A 180 7.17 11.68 2.69
CA VAL A 180 5.74 11.73 2.99
C VAL A 180 5.00 12.57 1.95
N GLY A 181 4.02 11.99 1.34
CA GLY A 181 3.30 12.53 0.20
C GLY A 181 3.40 11.61 -1.00
N ASP A 182 3.36 12.15 -2.19
CA ASP A 182 3.42 11.39 -3.44
C ASP A 182 2.33 10.32 -3.56
N ASN A 183 2.45 9.47 -4.56
CA ASN A 183 1.48 8.44 -4.88
C ASN A 183 2.08 7.06 -4.67
N GLY A 184 1.29 6.16 -4.09
CA GLY A 184 1.58 4.74 -4.11
C GLY A 184 0.73 4.05 -5.17
N VAL A 185 1.24 2.97 -5.73
CA VAL A 185 0.48 2.14 -6.66
C VAL A 185 0.55 0.67 -6.25
N SER A 186 -0.53 -0.03 -6.50
CA SER A 186 -0.64 -1.48 -6.30
C SER A 186 -1.06 -2.16 -7.59
N GLY A 187 -0.64 -3.41 -7.74
CA GLY A 187 -1.06 -4.26 -8.85
C GLY A 187 -0.60 -5.69 -8.62
N PRO A 188 -1.10 -6.66 -9.40
CA PRO A 188 -0.75 -8.07 -9.29
C PRO A 188 0.64 -8.43 -9.86
N THR A 189 1.39 -7.48 -10.39
CA THR A 189 2.71 -7.73 -10.98
C THR A 189 3.80 -6.88 -10.33
N PHE A 190 5.01 -7.41 -10.31
CA PHE A 190 6.21 -6.65 -9.99
C PHE A 190 6.68 -5.87 -11.21
N VAL A 191 6.98 -4.59 -11.02
CA VAL A 191 7.50 -3.73 -12.09
C VAL A 191 9.02 -3.81 -12.10
N ASP A 192 9.57 -4.58 -13.03
CA ASP A 192 11.00 -4.67 -13.33
C ASP A 192 11.26 -4.20 -14.78
N ASN A 193 10.75 -3.02 -15.12
CA ASN A 193 10.89 -2.44 -16.43
C ASN A 193 11.04 -0.93 -16.31
N ALA A 194 12.25 -0.44 -16.63
CA ALA A 194 12.59 0.98 -16.48
C ALA A 194 11.80 1.91 -17.42
N ALA A 195 11.34 1.40 -18.58
CA ALA A 195 10.54 2.19 -19.50
C ALA A 195 9.07 2.29 -19.10
N TYR A 196 8.61 1.32 -18.30
CA TYR A 196 7.22 1.29 -17.82
C TYR A 196 7.01 2.08 -16.53
N ARG A 197 8.01 2.16 -15.66
CA ARG A 197 7.93 2.82 -14.34
C ARG A 197 7.88 4.35 -14.41
#